data_2cbb3540f4fc85c1f398749ccfa22785
#
_entry.id   2cbb3540f4fc85c1f398749ccfa22785
#
_cell.length_a   1.000
_cell.length_b   1.000
_cell.length_c   1.000
_cell.angle_alpha   90.00
_cell.angle_beta   90.00
_cell.angle_gamma   90.00
#
_symmetry.space_group_name_H-M   'P 1'
#
loop_
_entity.id
_entity.type
_entity.pdbx_description
1 polymer ?
#
loop_
_entity_poly.entity_id
_entity_poly.type
_entity_poly.pdbx_seq_one_letter_code
_entity_poly.pdbx_strand_id
1 'polypeptide(L)'
;HLKLQQILIVNHVPKEKVEIHLRNINECLSSRAGNSPNRDSVAELTSPCILPFSQIVIRPNGQVSFCCNDAYGTYTMGDVSHETLLNIWYGKHYNKSRELMLKGRSFQLPCKNCDMLFMPLAYESNQTEVKNFD
;
A
#
# COMPACT_ATOMS: atom_id res chain seq x y z
N HIS A 1 -19.63 13.91 10.76
CA HIS A 1 -19.51 13.48 12.17
C HIS A 1 -20.85 13.02 12.74
N LEU A 2 -21.91 13.86 12.69
CA LEU A 2 -23.25 13.52 13.19
C LEU A 2 -23.86 12.24 12.57
N LYS A 3 -23.74 12.07 11.24
CA LYS A 3 -24.25 10.86 10.55
C LYS A 3 -23.57 9.58 11.02
N LEU A 4 -22.25 9.63 11.29
CA LEU A 4 -21.51 8.46 11.76
C LEU A 4 -21.92 8.09 13.18
N GLN A 5 -22.10 9.09 14.07
CA GLN A 5 -22.60 8.85 15.42
C GLN A 5 -23.98 8.21 15.43
N GLN A 6 -24.90 8.65 14.57
CA GLN A 6 -26.22 8.03 14.41
C GLN A 6 -26.13 6.55 13.96
N ILE A 7 -25.25 6.23 13.01
CA ILE A 7 -25.04 4.86 12.54
C ILE A 7 -24.53 3.96 13.69
N LEU A 8 -23.60 4.46 14.50
CA LEU A 8 -23.06 3.71 15.64
C LEU A 8 -24.14 3.44 16.71
N ILE A 9 -24.99 4.42 17.00
CA ILE A 9 -26.10 4.28 17.96
C ILE A 9 -27.10 3.23 17.46
N VAL A 10 -27.53 3.32 16.19
CA VAL A 10 -28.51 2.41 15.60
C VAL A 10 -28.00 0.96 15.57
N ASN A 11 -26.71 0.76 15.38
CA ASN A 11 -26.09 -0.56 15.33
C ASN A 11 -25.55 -1.04 16.69
N HIS A 12 -25.85 -0.33 17.78
CA HIS A 12 -25.43 -0.68 19.15
C HIS A 12 -23.92 -0.90 19.30
N VAL A 13 -23.11 -0.14 18.55
CA VAL A 13 -21.64 -0.21 18.64
C VAL A 13 -21.18 0.64 19.83
N PRO A 14 -20.51 0.04 20.82
CA PRO A 14 -19.97 0.80 21.97
C PRO A 14 -18.96 1.86 21.48
N LYS A 15 -19.08 3.07 22.01
CA LYS A 15 -18.21 4.21 21.61
C LYS A 15 -16.73 3.92 21.85
N GLU A 16 -16.40 3.20 22.90
CA GLU A 16 -15.04 2.80 23.28
C GLU A 16 -14.39 1.84 22.29
N LYS A 17 -15.18 1.19 21.41
CA LYS A 17 -14.71 0.31 20.35
C LYS A 17 -14.51 1.02 19.01
N VAL A 18 -14.73 2.33 18.97
CA VAL A 18 -14.67 3.10 17.74
C VAL A 18 -13.72 4.27 17.90
N GLU A 19 -12.65 4.26 17.13
CA GLU A 19 -11.74 5.38 17.00
C GLU A 19 -11.97 6.06 15.64
N ILE A 20 -12.23 7.37 15.68
CA ILE A 20 -12.49 8.15 14.47
C ILE A 20 -11.29 9.06 14.21
N HIS A 21 -10.50 8.72 13.19
CA HIS A 21 -9.43 9.56 12.71
C HIS A 21 -9.92 10.50 11.61
N LEU A 22 -9.96 11.79 11.91
CA LEU A 22 -10.28 12.82 10.93
C LEU A 22 -8.98 13.28 10.25
N ARG A 23 -8.89 13.08 8.96
CA ARG A 23 -7.77 13.62 8.16
C ARG A 23 -8.02 15.07 7.80
N ASN A 24 -6.97 15.87 7.84
CA ASN A 24 -7.02 17.24 7.35
C ASN A 24 -7.05 17.21 5.81
N ILE A 25 -7.90 18.06 5.20
CA ILE A 25 -7.97 18.18 3.74
C ILE A 25 -6.64 18.63 3.11
N ASN A 26 -5.82 19.34 3.88
CA ASN A 26 -4.51 19.83 3.47
C ASN A 26 -3.36 18.85 3.83
N GLU A 27 -3.68 17.66 4.36
CA GLU A 27 -2.68 16.64 4.67
C GLU A 27 -2.01 16.16 3.39
N CYS A 28 -0.68 16.20 3.38
CA CYS A 28 0.09 15.68 2.26
C CYS A 28 0.03 14.15 2.25
N LEU A 29 -0.80 13.61 1.36
CA LEU A 29 -0.95 12.18 1.17
C LEU A 29 0.10 11.65 0.19
N SER A 30 0.49 10.37 0.31
CA SER A 30 1.30 9.73 -0.71
C SER A 30 0.53 9.64 -2.04
N SER A 31 1.25 9.64 -3.16
CA SER A 31 0.65 9.50 -4.49
C SER A 31 -0.01 8.14 -4.72
N ARG A 32 0.27 7.14 -3.87
CA ARG A 32 -0.14 5.75 -4.06
C ARG A 32 0.13 5.27 -5.49
N ALA A 33 1.37 5.48 -5.93
CA ALA A 33 1.80 5.15 -7.29
C ALA A 33 0.98 5.86 -8.38
N GLY A 34 0.59 7.10 -8.13
CA GLY A 34 -0.23 7.91 -9.05
C GLY A 34 -1.73 7.67 -8.94
N ASN A 35 -2.19 6.83 -8.03
CA ASN A 35 -3.62 6.50 -7.85
C ASN A 35 -4.35 7.46 -6.90
N SER A 36 -3.65 8.41 -6.28
CA SER A 36 -4.28 9.41 -5.40
C SER A 36 -4.70 10.64 -6.21
N PRO A 37 -6.02 10.95 -6.31
CA PRO A 37 -6.50 12.08 -7.09
C PRO A 37 -6.18 13.44 -6.46
N ASN A 38 -5.74 13.46 -5.20
CA ASN A 38 -5.52 14.68 -4.42
C ASN A 38 -4.07 15.18 -4.50
N ARG A 39 -3.28 14.64 -5.41
CA ARG A 39 -1.87 15.01 -5.51
C ARG A 39 -1.55 15.56 -6.89
N ASP A 40 -1.16 16.83 -6.93
CA ASP A 40 -0.97 17.58 -8.17
C ASP A 40 0.32 17.21 -8.91
N SER A 41 1.39 16.90 -8.18
CA SER A 41 2.64 16.46 -8.79
C SER A 41 3.50 15.66 -7.81
N VAL A 42 4.25 14.73 -8.35
CA VAL A 42 5.20 13.90 -7.59
C VAL A 42 6.57 14.09 -8.19
N ALA A 43 7.56 14.42 -7.35
CA ALA A 43 8.93 14.37 -7.78
C ALA A 43 9.29 12.95 -8.22
N GLU A 44 9.82 12.78 -9.42
CA GLU A 44 10.26 11.48 -9.90
C GLU A 44 11.39 10.94 -9.00
N LEU A 45 11.11 9.79 -8.38
CA LEU A 45 12.13 9.07 -7.64
C LEU A 45 12.86 8.13 -8.59
N THR A 46 14.15 8.31 -8.72
CA THR A 46 14.99 7.47 -9.59
C THR A 46 15.53 6.23 -8.88
N SER A 47 15.66 6.29 -7.54
CA SER A 47 16.21 5.18 -6.75
C SER A 47 15.32 3.94 -6.76
N PRO A 48 15.88 2.73 -6.75
CA PRO A 48 15.12 1.50 -6.58
C PRO A 48 14.30 1.49 -5.28
N CYS A 49 13.20 0.72 -5.28
CA CYS A 49 12.34 0.52 -4.12
C CYS A 49 12.53 -0.89 -3.56
N ILE A 50 12.66 -1.00 -2.23
CA ILE A 50 12.84 -2.30 -1.55
C ILE A 50 11.54 -3.13 -1.47
N LEU A 51 10.38 -2.51 -1.51
CA LEU A 51 9.10 -3.19 -1.26
C LEU A 51 8.87 -4.46 -2.12
N PRO A 52 9.15 -4.46 -3.43
CA PRO A 52 8.96 -5.65 -4.25
C PRO A 52 9.91 -6.82 -3.92
N PHE A 53 10.92 -6.57 -3.10
CA PHE A 53 11.91 -7.57 -2.67
C PHE A 53 11.67 -8.07 -1.25
N SER A 54 10.84 -7.37 -0.46
CA SER A 54 10.66 -7.64 0.97
C SER A 54 9.24 -8.04 1.35
N GLN A 55 8.25 -7.81 0.48
CA GLN A 55 6.86 -8.12 0.80
C GLN A 55 6.08 -8.63 -0.40
N ILE A 56 5.02 -9.39 -0.13
CA ILE A 56 4.00 -9.79 -1.09
C ILE A 56 2.64 -9.24 -0.64
N VAL A 57 1.85 -8.78 -1.57
CA VAL A 57 0.53 -8.19 -1.28
C VAL A 57 -0.53 -8.97 -2.02
N ILE A 58 -1.42 -9.62 -1.27
CA ILE A 58 -2.56 -10.36 -1.80
C ILE A 58 -3.81 -9.50 -1.62
N ARG A 59 -4.54 -9.27 -2.70
CA ARG A 59 -5.80 -8.53 -2.68
C ARG A 59 -6.96 -9.45 -2.29
N PRO A 60 -8.10 -8.88 -1.85
CA PRO A 60 -9.26 -9.68 -1.44
C PRO A 60 -9.81 -10.62 -2.52
N ASN A 61 -9.55 -10.34 -3.80
CA ASN A 61 -9.93 -11.18 -4.93
C ASN A 61 -8.91 -12.28 -5.28
N GLY A 62 -7.89 -12.49 -4.45
CA GLY A 62 -6.85 -13.51 -4.66
C GLY A 62 -5.70 -13.07 -5.56
N GLN A 63 -5.81 -11.94 -6.24
CA GLN A 63 -4.73 -11.46 -7.09
C GLN A 63 -3.58 -10.86 -6.27
N VAL A 64 -2.36 -11.08 -6.73
CA VAL A 64 -1.14 -10.58 -6.11
C VAL A 64 -0.69 -9.30 -6.80
N SER A 65 -0.63 -8.20 -6.05
CA SER A 65 -0.11 -6.91 -6.52
C SER A 65 1.41 -6.83 -6.36
N PHE A 66 2.04 -6.03 -7.22
CA PHE A 66 3.48 -5.79 -7.16
C PHE A 66 3.91 -5.12 -5.84
N CYS A 67 3.09 -4.22 -5.30
CA CYS A 67 3.32 -3.58 -4.00
C CYS A 67 2.02 -3.03 -3.39
N CYS A 68 2.07 -2.65 -2.10
CA CYS A 68 0.91 -2.13 -1.37
C CYS A 68 0.42 -0.75 -1.86
N ASN A 69 1.23 -0.01 -2.58
CA ASN A 69 0.82 1.27 -3.17
C ASN A 69 0.03 1.11 -4.49
N ASP A 70 0.07 -0.06 -5.11
CA ASP A 70 -0.79 -0.40 -6.25
C ASP A 70 -2.18 -0.82 -5.77
N ALA A 71 -2.93 0.14 -5.22
CA ALA A 71 -4.22 -0.11 -4.58
C ALA A 71 -5.28 -0.70 -5.54
N TYR A 72 -5.21 -0.34 -6.82
CA TYR A 72 -6.14 -0.84 -7.84
C TYR A 72 -5.65 -2.12 -8.53
N GLY A 73 -4.41 -2.56 -8.24
CA GLY A 73 -3.83 -3.75 -8.84
C GLY A 73 -3.62 -3.63 -10.34
N THR A 74 -3.17 -2.47 -10.78
CA THR A 74 -2.81 -2.22 -12.19
C THR A 74 -1.63 -3.10 -12.64
N TYR A 75 -0.85 -3.59 -11.66
CA TYR A 75 0.29 -4.47 -11.87
C TYR A 75 0.12 -5.78 -11.10
N THR A 76 -0.61 -6.72 -11.69
CA THR A 76 -0.85 -8.04 -11.11
C THR A 76 0.31 -8.99 -11.43
N MET A 77 0.84 -9.64 -10.38
CA MET A 77 1.98 -10.56 -10.46
C MET A 77 1.57 -12.02 -10.62
N GLY A 78 0.36 -12.36 -10.18
CA GLY A 78 -0.22 -13.70 -10.23
C GLY A 78 -1.52 -13.76 -9.47
N ASP A 79 -2.07 -14.98 -9.29
CA ASP A 79 -3.34 -15.23 -8.59
C ASP A 79 -3.23 -16.48 -7.72
N VAL A 80 -3.44 -16.33 -6.42
CA VAL A 80 -3.32 -17.44 -5.45
C VAL A 80 -4.41 -18.51 -5.58
N SER A 81 -5.46 -18.23 -6.35
CA SER A 81 -6.46 -19.25 -6.68
C SER A 81 -5.97 -20.24 -7.75
N HIS A 82 -4.92 -19.90 -8.47
CA HIS A 82 -4.35 -20.70 -9.57
C HIS A 82 -2.91 -21.15 -9.36
N GLU A 83 -2.16 -20.44 -8.52
CA GLU A 83 -0.73 -20.65 -8.31
C GLU A 83 -0.38 -20.61 -6.82
N THR A 84 0.68 -21.32 -6.43
CA THR A 84 1.24 -21.17 -5.08
C THR A 84 1.93 -19.82 -4.93
N LEU A 85 1.92 -19.29 -3.70
CA LEU A 85 2.61 -18.02 -3.39
C LEU A 85 4.09 -18.05 -3.76
N LEU A 86 4.77 -19.18 -3.58
CA LEU A 86 6.16 -19.35 -3.94
C LEU A 86 6.37 -19.28 -5.45
N ASN A 87 5.48 -19.91 -6.25
CA ASN A 87 5.54 -19.84 -7.70
C ASN A 87 5.34 -18.40 -8.20
N ILE A 88 4.43 -17.64 -7.60
CA ILE A 88 4.25 -16.23 -7.93
C ILE A 88 5.49 -15.43 -7.55
N TRP A 89 5.98 -15.58 -6.30
CA TRP A 89 7.09 -14.80 -5.75
C TRP A 89 8.40 -14.98 -6.53
N TYR A 90 8.70 -16.21 -6.95
CA TYR A 90 9.87 -16.54 -7.77
C TYR A 90 9.55 -16.61 -9.25
N GLY A 91 8.31 -16.33 -9.62
CA GLY A 91 7.82 -16.42 -10.97
C GLY A 91 8.38 -15.35 -11.92
N LYS A 92 8.19 -15.61 -13.22
CA LYS A 92 8.73 -14.77 -14.30
C LYS A 92 8.24 -13.31 -14.20
N HIS A 93 7.00 -13.08 -13.83
CA HIS A 93 6.42 -11.73 -13.73
C HIS A 93 7.10 -10.91 -12.64
N TYR A 94 7.23 -11.47 -11.43
CA TYR A 94 7.92 -10.80 -10.33
C TYR A 94 9.40 -10.55 -10.63
N ASN A 95 10.10 -11.56 -11.15
CA ASN A 95 11.53 -11.43 -11.47
C ASN A 95 11.76 -10.35 -12.52
N LYS A 96 10.97 -10.33 -13.60
CA LYS A 96 11.05 -9.29 -14.62
C LYS A 96 10.81 -7.90 -14.05
N SER A 97 9.81 -7.74 -13.19
CA SER A 97 9.49 -6.48 -12.56
C SER A 97 10.58 -6.03 -11.58
N ARG A 98 11.21 -6.96 -10.86
CA ARG A 98 12.37 -6.67 -9.99
C ARG A 98 13.60 -6.24 -10.79
N GLU A 99 13.88 -6.90 -11.90
CA GLU A 99 14.97 -6.49 -12.81
C GLU A 99 14.78 -5.04 -13.31
N LEU A 100 13.56 -4.69 -13.70
CA LEU A 100 13.25 -3.31 -14.10
C LEU A 100 13.38 -2.34 -12.93
N MET A 101 12.92 -2.73 -11.74
CA MET A 101 13.04 -1.92 -10.53
C MET A 101 14.51 -1.63 -10.15
N LEU A 102 15.43 -2.59 -10.36
CA LEU A 102 16.86 -2.38 -10.12
C LEU A 102 17.49 -1.36 -11.07
N LYS A 103 16.90 -1.16 -12.25
CA LYS A 103 17.32 -0.10 -13.19
C LYS A 103 16.80 1.28 -12.79
N GLY A 104 15.79 1.33 -11.92
CA GLY A 104 15.14 2.54 -11.42
C GLY A 104 13.63 2.51 -11.59
N ARG A 105 12.94 3.37 -10.85
CA ARG A 105 11.47 3.41 -10.82
C ARG A 105 10.84 3.85 -12.14
N SER A 106 11.54 4.67 -12.93
CA SER A 106 11.07 5.15 -14.23
C SER A 106 10.83 4.02 -15.25
N PHE A 107 11.48 2.87 -15.07
CA PHE A 107 11.34 1.72 -15.95
C PHE A 107 10.13 0.83 -15.63
N GLN A 108 9.43 1.11 -14.53
CA GLN A 108 8.34 0.27 -14.04
C GLN A 108 7.10 1.10 -13.71
N LEU A 109 6.00 0.89 -14.41
CA LEU A 109 4.71 1.36 -13.97
C LEU A 109 4.16 0.38 -12.91
N PRO A 110 3.52 0.85 -11.85
CA PRO A 110 3.13 2.22 -11.50
C PRO A 110 4.23 3.00 -10.76
N CYS A 111 5.43 2.45 -10.61
CA CYS A 111 6.49 3.02 -9.77
C CYS A 111 7.01 4.37 -10.25
N LYS A 112 6.92 4.65 -11.54
CA LYS A 112 7.28 5.95 -12.11
C LYS A 112 6.55 7.13 -11.42
N ASN A 113 5.28 6.91 -11.06
CA ASN A 113 4.46 7.95 -10.43
C ASN A 113 4.40 7.81 -8.90
N CYS A 114 5.27 6.98 -8.32
CA CYS A 114 5.28 6.72 -6.88
C CYS A 114 6.27 7.65 -6.18
N ASP A 115 5.80 8.33 -5.14
CA ASP A 115 6.57 9.21 -4.27
C ASP A 115 6.97 8.57 -2.94
N MET A 116 6.70 7.29 -2.78
CA MET A 116 7.00 6.61 -1.52
C MET A 116 8.50 6.39 -1.38
N LEU A 117 9.11 7.11 -0.45
CA LEU A 117 10.44 6.85 0.06
C LEU A 117 10.32 5.85 1.21
N PHE A 118 10.60 4.58 0.94
CA PHE A 118 10.67 3.59 2.00
C PHE A 118 12.09 3.57 2.55
N MET A 119 12.28 4.21 3.70
CA MET A 119 13.50 4.07 4.50
C MET A 119 13.25 3.02 5.57
N PRO A 120 13.97 1.89 5.56
CA PRO A 120 13.77 0.83 6.57
C PRO A 120 14.01 1.29 8.01
N LEU A 121 14.74 2.40 8.20
CA LEU A 121 15.17 2.91 9.52
C LEU A 121 14.18 3.91 10.16
N ALA A 122 13.13 4.34 9.46
CA ALA A 122 12.18 5.31 10.01
C ALA A 122 11.00 4.65 10.74
N TYR A 123 10.89 3.31 10.74
CA TYR A 123 9.76 2.61 11.36
C TYR A 123 9.89 2.45 12.87
N GLU A 124 11.09 2.60 13.44
CA GLU A 124 11.32 2.37 14.87
C GLU A 124 10.91 3.55 15.78
N SER A 125 10.62 4.73 15.24
CA SER A 125 10.39 5.92 16.07
C SER A 125 8.93 6.22 16.41
N ASN A 126 7.95 5.47 15.88
CA ASN A 126 6.53 5.69 16.15
C ASN A 126 5.80 4.40 16.58
N GLN A 127 6.41 3.63 17.49
CA GLN A 127 5.64 2.66 18.27
C GLN A 127 4.83 3.42 19.33
N THR A 128 3.71 4.00 18.92
CA THR A 128 2.59 4.21 19.81
C THR A 128 2.12 2.80 20.23
N GLU A 129 2.12 2.58 21.52
CA GLU A 129 1.77 1.35 22.21
C GLU A 129 0.61 0.60 21.56
N VAL A 130 0.87 -0.59 21.05
CA VAL A 130 -0.18 -1.57 20.76
C VAL A 130 -0.69 -2.01 22.13
N LYS A 131 -1.80 -1.47 22.57
CA LYS A 131 -2.52 -2.00 23.73
C LYS A 131 -3.03 -3.38 23.34
N ASN A 132 -2.51 -4.40 24.00
CA ASN A 132 -3.00 -5.75 23.92
C ASN A 132 -4.47 -5.75 24.32
N PHE A 133 -5.31 -6.28 23.47
CA PHE A 133 -6.69 -6.64 23.78
C PHE A 133 -6.66 -8.04 24.40
N ASP A 134 -6.85 -8.12 25.74
CA ASP A 134 -7.27 -9.31 26.43
C ASP A 134 -8.79 -9.47 26.36
#